data_b6d481f4400130132cc7f0cd50eada13
#
_entry.id   b6d481f4400130132cc7f0cd50eada13
#
_cell.length_a   1.000
_cell.length_b   1.000
_cell.length_c   1.000
_cell.angle_alpha   90.00
_cell.angle_beta   90.00
_cell.angle_gamma   90.00
#
_symmetry.space_group_name_H-M   'P 1'
#
loop_
_entity.id
_entity.type
_entity.pdbx_description
1 polymer ?
#
loop_
_entity_poly.entity_id
_entity_poly.type
_entity_poly.pdbx_seq_one_letter_code
_entity_poly.pdbx_strand_id
1 'polypeptide(L)'
;PRSTLFPYTTLFRSSCLGTVVLGPKEVEDKQVVQPLKDVIRMATQKDDAKEESNRKKEKEAYQICVKKIRAHQLEMKLIDVEYTFDNNKILFYFTADGRIDFRELVKDLAAIFKTRIELRQIGVRDETKILGGIGICGRPLCCHTYLSEFAPVSIKMAKEQNLSLNPTKISGVCGRLMCCLKNEQETYEYLNKQLPNIGDQVMTPEGIKGEVQSVNVLRQLVKVIMDVNDEKEIREYKVEELKFRSRGCCRKEKMKLSKEEQKMMKELE
;
A
#
# COMPACT_ATOMS: atom_id res chain seq x y z
N PRO A 1 6.45 -23.18 13.31
CA PRO A 1 6.10 -21.97 14.03
C PRO A 1 5.13 -22.29 15.16
N ARG A 2 5.39 -21.77 16.36
CA ARG A 2 4.53 -22.01 17.53
C ARG A 2 3.46 -20.92 17.54
N SER A 3 2.18 -21.34 17.57
CA SER A 3 1.05 -20.40 17.63
C SER A 3 0.93 -19.82 19.05
N THR A 4 0.58 -18.55 19.16
CA THR A 4 0.39 -17.83 20.43
C THR A 4 -0.94 -17.10 20.44
N LEU A 5 -1.56 -16.97 21.62
CA LEU A 5 -2.80 -16.21 21.79
C LEU A 5 -2.48 -14.76 22.15
N PHE A 6 -3.02 -13.81 21.37
CA PHE A 6 -2.88 -12.37 21.59
C PHE A 6 -4.22 -11.73 21.97
N PRO A 7 -4.23 -10.70 22.85
CA PRO A 7 -5.40 -9.88 23.03
C PRO A 7 -5.66 -9.05 21.77
N TYR A 8 -6.87 -9.14 21.23
CA TYR A 8 -7.28 -8.38 20.05
C TYR A 8 -7.72 -6.98 20.44
N THR A 9 -6.96 -5.97 20.08
CA THR A 9 -7.20 -4.53 20.24
C THR A 9 -7.84 -4.01 21.54
N THR A 10 -7.41 -2.86 22.00
CA THR A 10 -7.75 -2.14 23.23
C THR A 10 -9.22 -1.83 23.48
N LEU A 11 -10.13 -2.06 22.54
CA LEU A 11 -11.56 -1.76 22.68
C LEU A 11 -12.44 -2.95 23.04
N PHE A 12 -11.96 -4.18 22.88
CA PHE A 12 -12.73 -5.38 23.18
C PHE A 12 -11.81 -6.45 23.77
N ARG A 13 -12.18 -7.00 24.91
CA ARG A 13 -11.48 -8.10 25.59
C ARG A 13 -11.62 -9.42 24.83
N SER A 14 -11.21 -9.47 23.57
CA SER A 14 -11.18 -10.70 22.80
C SER A 14 -9.72 -11.09 22.54
N SER A 15 -9.43 -12.38 22.65
CA SER A 15 -8.15 -12.96 22.30
C SER A 15 -8.17 -13.47 20.87
N CYS A 16 -7.03 -13.46 20.20
CA CYS A 16 -6.85 -14.05 18.89
C CYS A 16 -5.67 -15.00 18.88
N LEU A 17 -5.66 -15.93 17.95
CA LEU A 17 -4.54 -16.81 17.69
C LEU A 17 -3.58 -16.13 16.71
N GLY A 18 -2.30 -16.05 17.05
CA GLY A 18 -1.28 -15.45 16.20
C GLY A 18 -0.08 -16.36 16.05
N THR A 19 0.64 -16.20 14.95
CA THR A 19 1.90 -16.91 14.70
C THR A 19 3.09 -16.01 14.99
N VAL A 20 4.03 -16.48 15.79
CA VAL A 20 5.29 -15.74 16.06
C VAL A 20 6.16 -15.78 14.81
N VAL A 21 6.39 -14.62 14.22
CA VAL A 21 7.21 -14.45 13.02
C VAL A 21 8.68 -14.18 13.38
N LEU A 22 8.91 -13.43 14.44
CA LEU A 22 10.25 -13.08 14.94
C LEU A 22 10.37 -13.52 16.41
N GLY A 23 11.56 -14.01 16.77
CA GLY A 23 11.88 -14.29 18.15
C GLY A 23 12.06 -13.00 18.97
N PRO A 24 12.27 -13.09 20.29
CA PRO A 24 12.52 -11.96 21.15
C PRO A 24 13.77 -11.20 20.65
N LYS A 25 13.67 -9.87 20.54
CA LYS A 25 14.74 -9.00 20.10
C LYS A 25 14.79 -7.79 21.02
N GLU A 26 15.99 -7.41 21.43
CA GLU A 26 16.23 -6.16 22.15
C GLU A 26 16.09 -4.99 21.15
N VAL A 27 15.29 -4.02 21.51
CA VAL A 27 15.06 -2.80 20.72
C VAL A 27 15.17 -1.58 21.64
N GLU A 28 15.58 -0.44 21.08
CA GLU A 28 15.59 0.81 21.81
C GLU A 28 14.17 1.26 22.15
N ASP A 29 13.97 1.83 23.33
CA ASP A 29 12.65 2.32 23.80
C ASP A 29 11.96 3.25 22.81
N LYS A 30 12.73 4.01 22.02
CA LYS A 30 12.23 4.91 20.97
C LYS A 30 11.56 4.19 19.78
N GLN A 31 11.87 2.90 19.57
CA GLN A 31 11.32 2.08 18.49
C GLN A 31 10.09 1.31 18.94
N VAL A 32 9.76 1.35 20.22
CA VAL A 32 8.62 0.65 20.79
C VAL A 32 7.35 1.45 20.57
N VAL A 33 6.42 0.91 19.78
CA VAL A 33 5.11 1.51 19.53
C VAL A 33 4.14 1.11 20.65
N GLN A 34 3.69 2.08 21.43
CA GLN A 34 2.69 1.88 22.48
C GLN A 34 1.25 1.96 21.89
N PRO A 35 0.26 1.23 22.47
CA PRO A 35 0.36 0.30 23.60
C PRO A 35 0.84 -1.08 23.17
N LEU A 36 1.76 -1.66 23.95
CA LEU A 36 2.18 -3.05 23.79
C LEU A 36 1.03 -4.01 24.11
N LYS A 37 0.96 -5.10 23.36
CA LYS A 37 -0.02 -6.17 23.59
C LYS A 37 0.71 -7.39 24.10
N ASP A 38 0.32 -7.86 25.27
CA ASP A 38 0.97 -9.00 25.89
C ASP A 38 0.56 -10.30 25.23
N VAL A 39 1.51 -11.23 25.14
CA VAL A 39 1.23 -12.62 24.79
C VAL A 39 0.69 -13.31 26.03
N ILE A 40 -0.55 -13.82 25.96
CA ILE A 40 -1.21 -14.45 27.10
C ILE A 40 -0.51 -15.77 27.44
N ARG A 41 -0.36 -16.65 26.45
CA ARG A 41 0.30 -17.94 26.55
C ARG A 41 0.59 -18.56 25.19
N MET A 42 1.36 -19.62 25.16
CA MET A 42 1.51 -20.44 23.97
C MET A 42 0.21 -21.18 23.65
N ALA A 43 -0.13 -21.32 22.38
CA ALA A 43 -1.28 -22.07 21.92
C ALA A 43 -1.07 -23.57 22.14
N THR A 44 -2.16 -24.26 22.46
CA THR A 44 -2.22 -25.70 22.61
C THR A 44 -2.89 -26.34 21.40
N GLN A 45 -2.77 -27.65 21.22
CA GLN A 45 -3.48 -28.39 20.17
C GLN A 45 -5.00 -28.18 20.19
N LYS A 46 -5.58 -27.94 21.37
CA LYS A 46 -7.02 -27.62 21.52
C LYS A 46 -7.34 -26.23 20.92
N ASP A 47 -6.43 -25.29 21.06
CA ASP A 47 -6.60 -23.94 20.48
C ASP A 47 -6.52 -23.99 18.95
N ASP A 48 -5.60 -24.79 18.40
CA ASP A 48 -5.48 -24.98 16.95
C ASP A 48 -6.74 -25.68 16.37
N ALA A 49 -7.25 -26.72 17.07
CA ALA A 49 -8.48 -27.38 16.66
C ALA A 49 -9.71 -26.45 16.72
N LYS A 50 -9.76 -25.55 17.72
CA LYS A 50 -10.81 -24.53 17.83
C LYS A 50 -10.76 -23.54 16.70
N GLU A 51 -9.57 -23.06 16.35
CA GLU A 51 -9.35 -22.16 15.21
C GLU A 51 -9.78 -22.83 13.89
N GLU A 52 -9.41 -24.08 13.67
CA GLU A 52 -9.84 -24.81 12.48
C GLU A 52 -11.36 -24.97 12.40
N SER A 53 -12.01 -25.22 13.55
CA SER A 53 -13.48 -25.24 13.63
C SER A 53 -14.08 -23.88 13.32
N ASN A 54 -13.49 -22.79 13.81
CA ASN A 54 -13.95 -21.44 13.52
C ASN A 54 -13.84 -21.12 12.03
N ARG A 55 -12.73 -21.47 11.37
CA ARG A 55 -12.58 -21.30 9.93
C ARG A 55 -13.62 -22.03 9.09
N LYS A 56 -14.10 -23.19 9.54
CA LYS A 56 -15.21 -23.89 8.89
C LYS A 56 -16.52 -23.10 9.03
N LYS A 57 -16.81 -22.61 10.25
CA LYS A 57 -17.99 -21.78 10.53
C LYS A 57 -17.96 -20.44 9.78
N GLU A 58 -16.78 -19.83 9.62
CA GLU A 58 -16.59 -18.59 8.85
C GLU A 58 -17.00 -18.77 7.39
N LYS A 59 -16.60 -19.87 6.76
CA LYS A 59 -17.01 -20.19 5.39
C LYS A 59 -18.52 -20.37 5.26
N GLU A 60 -19.15 -21.05 6.22
CA GLU A 60 -20.62 -21.21 6.25
C GLU A 60 -21.31 -19.86 6.47
N ALA A 61 -20.83 -19.07 7.43
CA ALA A 61 -21.35 -17.73 7.72
C ALA A 61 -21.22 -16.79 6.54
N TYR A 62 -20.12 -16.86 5.79
CA TYR A 62 -19.92 -16.12 4.56
C TYR A 62 -21.01 -16.42 3.54
N GLN A 63 -21.28 -17.70 3.27
CA GLN A 63 -22.32 -18.10 2.30
C GLN A 63 -23.72 -17.66 2.74
N ILE A 64 -24.03 -17.79 4.04
CA ILE A 64 -25.31 -17.35 4.58
C ILE A 64 -25.47 -15.85 4.45
N CYS A 65 -24.44 -15.08 4.80
CA CYS A 65 -24.47 -13.62 4.72
C CYS A 65 -24.65 -13.15 3.27
N VAL A 66 -23.93 -13.73 2.29
CA VAL A 66 -24.09 -13.40 0.87
C VAL A 66 -25.51 -13.64 0.38
N LYS A 67 -26.15 -14.76 0.79
CA LYS A 67 -27.56 -15.03 0.44
C LYS A 67 -28.50 -13.97 1.03
N LYS A 68 -28.27 -13.55 2.27
CA LYS A 68 -29.06 -12.52 2.94
C LYS A 68 -28.86 -11.14 2.36
N ILE A 69 -27.64 -10.74 1.99
CA ILE A 69 -27.34 -9.49 1.29
C ILE A 69 -28.14 -9.42 -0.01
N ARG A 70 -28.17 -10.50 -0.80
CA ARG A 70 -28.96 -10.59 -2.04
C ARG A 70 -30.46 -10.51 -1.77
N ALA A 71 -30.96 -11.17 -0.73
CA ALA A 71 -32.39 -11.14 -0.37
C ALA A 71 -32.85 -9.73 0.02
N HIS A 72 -32.01 -8.98 0.72
CA HIS A 72 -32.27 -7.58 1.09
C HIS A 72 -31.90 -6.57 -0.01
N GLN A 73 -31.41 -7.02 -1.18
CA GLN A 73 -31.01 -6.17 -2.31
C GLN A 73 -30.03 -5.03 -1.92
N LEU A 74 -29.10 -5.33 -1.01
CA LEU A 74 -28.13 -4.34 -0.54
C LEU A 74 -26.96 -4.23 -1.53
N GLU A 75 -26.59 -2.99 -1.87
CA GLU A 75 -25.45 -2.68 -2.74
C GLU A 75 -24.13 -2.71 -1.95
N MET A 76 -23.78 -3.88 -1.43
CA MET A 76 -22.56 -4.11 -0.68
C MET A 76 -21.90 -5.42 -1.11
N LYS A 77 -20.57 -5.45 -1.05
CA LYS A 77 -19.77 -6.63 -1.31
C LYS A 77 -19.18 -7.15 -0.01
N LEU A 78 -19.56 -8.35 0.39
CA LEU A 78 -18.91 -9.04 1.51
C LEU A 78 -17.52 -9.49 1.10
N ILE A 79 -16.52 -9.17 1.90
CA ILE A 79 -15.12 -9.49 1.64
C ILE A 79 -14.67 -10.67 2.48
N ASP A 80 -14.90 -10.61 3.80
CA ASP A 80 -14.46 -11.65 4.71
C ASP A 80 -15.36 -11.72 5.93
N VAL A 81 -15.29 -12.86 6.66
CA VAL A 81 -16.01 -13.11 7.91
C VAL A 81 -15.04 -13.72 8.91
N GLU A 82 -15.00 -13.17 10.09
CA GLU A 82 -14.11 -13.59 11.16
C GLU A 82 -14.89 -13.89 12.45
N TYR A 83 -14.70 -15.05 13.01
CA TYR A 83 -15.11 -15.37 14.38
C TYR A 83 -14.03 -14.99 15.37
N THR A 84 -14.38 -14.27 16.43
CA THR A 84 -13.42 -14.09 17.52
C THR A 84 -13.10 -15.43 18.14
N PHE A 85 -11.86 -15.61 18.62
CA PHE A 85 -11.41 -16.87 19.21
C PHE A 85 -12.34 -17.35 20.34
N ASP A 86 -12.95 -16.43 21.10
CA ASP A 86 -13.89 -16.73 22.18
C ASP A 86 -15.30 -17.07 21.66
N ASN A 87 -15.56 -16.98 20.37
CA ASN A 87 -16.88 -17.12 19.73
C ASN A 87 -17.96 -16.16 20.26
N ASN A 88 -17.57 -15.07 20.90
CA ASN A 88 -18.49 -14.09 21.49
C ASN A 88 -19.08 -13.12 20.47
N LYS A 89 -18.42 -12.98 19.31
CA LYS A 89 -18.88 -12.13 18.20
C LYS A 89 -18.37 -12.61 16.86
N ILE A 90 -19.08 -12.18 15.82
CA ILE A 90 -18.75 -12.40 14.42
C ILE A 90 -18.56 -11.02 13.76
N LEU A 91 -17.44 -10.84 13.07
CA LEU A 91 -17.12 -9.65 12.31
C LEU A 91 -17.36 -9.95 10.84
N PHE A 92 -18.10 -9.08 10.15
CA PHE A 92 -18.32 -9.15 8.72
C PHE A 92 -17.65 -7.93 8.09
N TYR A 93 -16.67 -8.14 7.24
CA TYR A 93 -15.95 -7.09 6.52
C TYR A 93 -16.60 -6.90 5.15
N PHE A 94 -16.95 -5.68 4.82
CA PHE A 94 -17.60 -5.38 3.55
C PHE A 94 -17.11 -4.07 2.95
N THR A 95 -17.27 -3.93 1.63
CA THR A 95 -17.08 -2.67 0.90
C THR A 95 -18.40 -2.20 0.31
N ALA A 96 -18.57 -0.90 0.23
CA ALA A 96 -19.73 -0.25 -0.37
C ALA A 96 -19.37 1.17 -0.81
N ASP A 97 -20.00 1.65 -1.87
CA ASP A 97 -19.75 2.99 -2.42
C ASP A 97 -20.41 4.12 -1.64
N GLY A 98 -21.29 3.78 -0.69
CA GLY A 98 -22.02 4.75 0.11
C GLY A 98 -22.42 4.23 1.49
N ARG A 99 -23.31 4.98 2.13
CA ARG A 99 -23.88 4.59 3.43
C ARG A 99 -25.04 3.64 3.18
N ILE A 100 -24.96 2.44 3.71
CA ILE A 100 -25.99 1.37 3.58
C ILE A 100 -26.74 1.23 4.89
N ASP A 101 -28.06 1.02 4.81
CA ASP A 101 -28.86 0.61 5.95
C ASP A 101 -28.90 -0.92 6.06
N PHE A 102 -28.15 -1.45 6.99
CA PHE A 102 -28.03 -2.89 7.23
C PHE A 102 -28.77 -3.38 8.48
N ARG A 103 -29.70 -2.59 9.04
CA ARG A 103 -30.42 -2.94 10.29
C ARG A 103 -31.16 -4.27 10.20
N GLU A 104 -31.88 -4.48 9.11
CA GLU A 104 -32.64 -5.72 8.87
C GLU A 104 -31.69 -6.90 8.64
N LEU A 105 -30.59 -6.69 7.89
CA LEU A 105 -29.55 -7.70 7.71
C LEU A 105 -28.95 -8.14 9.06
N VAL A 106 -28.66 -7.21 9.96
CA VAL A 106 -28.09 -7.52 11.29
C VAL A 106 -29.09 -8.32 12.11
N LYS A 107 -30.38 -7.98 12.10
CA LYS A 107 -31.42 -8.74 12.83
C LYS A 107 -31.48 -10.19 12.33
N ASP A 108 -31.48 -10.37 11.02
CA ASP A 108 -31.52 -11.70 10.40
C ASP A 108 -30.30 -12.54 10.76
N LEU A 109 -29.10 -11.94 10.65
CA LEU A 109 -27.86 -12.63 11.02
C LEU A 109 -27.80 -12.95 12.51
N ALA A 110 -28.23 -12.04 13.38
CA ALA A 110 -28.29 -12.28 14.83
C ALA A 110 -29.26 -13.40 15.20
N ALA A 111 -30.41 -13.48 14.49
CA ALA A 111 -31.37 -14.57 14.68
C ALA A 111 -30.79 -15.95 14.30
N ILE A 112 -29.97 -16.00 13.24
CA ILE A 112 -29.35 -17.25 12.76
C ILE A 112 -28.19 -17.68 13.67
N PHE A 113 -27.24 -16.76 13.93
CA PHE A 113 -26.00 -17.11 14.63
C PHE A 113 -26.10 -17.04 16.15
N LYS A 114 -27.13 -16.38 16.68
CA LYS A 114 -27.35 -16.18 18.13
C LYS A 114 -26.14 -15.60 18.86
N THR A 115 -25.37 -14.80 18.15
CA THR A 115 -24.08 -14.22 18.59
C THR A 115 -24.09 -12.75 18.24
N ARG A 116 -23.26 -11.93 18.89
CA ARG A 116 -23.10 -10.51 18.57
C ARG A 116 -22.53 -10.34 17.18
N ILE A 117 -23.25 -9.63 16.32
CA ILE A 117 -22.85 -9.31 14.95
C ILE A 117 -22.23 -7.92 14.91
N GLU A 118 -21.09 -7.79 14.24
CA GLU A 118 -20.42 -6.52 14.00
C GLU A 118 -20.10 -6.42 12.51
N LEU A 119 -20.69 -5.42 11.84
CA LEU A 119 -20.45 -5.10 10.42
C LEU A 119 -19.41 -3.99 10.33
N ARG A 120 -18.32 -4.23 9.60
CA ARG A 120 -17.24 -3.27 9.39
C ARG A 120 -17.08 -2.96 7.92
N GLN A 121 -17.32 -1.70 7.56
CA GLN A 121 -16.96 -1.21 6.26
C GLN A 121 -15.45 -1.02 6.19
N ILE A 122 -14.83 -1.57 5.16
CA ILE A 122 -13.40 -1.46 4.89
C ILE A 122 -13.15 -0.70 3.59
N GLY A 123 -11.98 -0.08 3.48
CA GLY A 123 -11.58 0.61 2.26
C GLY A 123 -11.14 -0.35 1.16
N VAL A 124 -11.18 0.10 -0.10
CA VAL A 124 -10.77 -0.69 -1.28
C VAL A 124 -9.32 -1.21 -1.20
N ARG A 125 -8.44 -0.50 -0.49
CA ARG A 125 -7.06 -0.96 -0.28
C ARG A 125 -6.99 -2.08 0.75
N ASP A 126 -7.81 -2.02 1.79
CA ASP A 126 -7.89 -3.08 2.80
C ASP A 126 -8.55 -4.33 2.23
N GLU A 127 -9.56 -4.17 1.37
CA GLU A 127 -10.09 -5.26 0.56
C GLU A 127 -8.99 -5.96 -0.24
N THR A 128 -8.20 -5.17 -0.99
CA THR A 128 -7.09 -5.68 -1.80
C THR A 128 -6.01 -6.35 -0.93
N LYS A 129 -5.77 -5.82 0.28
CA LYS A 129 -4.85 -6.41 1.25
C LYS A 129 -5.31 -7.79 1.73
N ILE A 130 -6.60 -7.94 1.99
CA ILE A 130 -7.20 -9.23 2.45
C ILE A 130 -7.19 -10.26 1.31
N LEU A 131 -7.68 -9.87 0.13
CA LEU A 131 -7.78 -10.77 -1.02
C LEU A 131 -6.41 -11.17 -1.61
N GLY A 132 -5.42 -10.30 -1.48
CA GLY A 132 -4.11 -10.51 -2.10
C GLY A 132 -4.14 -10.39 -3.61
N GLY A 133 -3.10 -10.92 -4.26
CA GLY A 133 -2.97 -10.94 -5.71
C GLY A 133 -1.59 -10.53 -6.18
N ILE A 134 -1.46 -10.30 -7.50
CA ILE A 134 -0.22 -9.93 -8.17
C ILE A 134 -0.34 -8.50 -8.71
N GLY A 135 0.66 -7.68 -8.45
CA GLY A 135 0.74 -6.30 -8.95
C GLY A 135 1.14 -6.24 -10.43
N ILE A 136 1.05 -5.04 -11.03
CA ILE A 136 1.50 -4.79 -12.41
C ILE A 136 3.01 -5.06 -12.61
N CYS A 137 3.78 -5.09 -11.53
CA CYS A 137 5.21 -5.43 -11.52
C CYS A 137 5.47 -6.95 -11.52
N GLY A 138 4.45 -7.81 -11.55
CA GLY A 138 4.57 -9.26 -11.52
C GLY A 138 4.90 -9.86 -10.13
N ARG A 139 4.94 -9.03 -9.07
CA ARG A 139 5.18 -9.47 -7.69
C ARG A 139 3.88 -9.54 -6.89
N PRO A 140 3.82 -10.34 -5.81
CA PRO A 140 2.72 -10.26 -4.86
C PRO A 140 2.52 -8.83 -4.36
N LEU A 141 1.28 -8.46 -4.08
CA LEU A 141 0.93 -7.10 -3.66
C LEU A 141 1.69 -6.70 -2.39
N CYS A 142 2.32 -5.51 -2.40
CA CYS A 142 3.06 -4.97 -1.26
C CYS A 142 2.21 -4.90 0.01
N CYS A 143 0.94 -4.49 -0.14
CA CYS A 143 -0.02 -4.40 0.96
C CYS A 143 -0.39 -5.76 1.56
N HIS A 144 -0.34 -6.82 0.78
CA HIS A 144 -0.62 -8.18 1.24
C HIS A 144 0.60 -8.83 1.92
N THR A 145 1.82 -8.43 1.54
CA THR A 145 3.06 -9.07 1.98
C THR A 145 3.73 -8.33 3.15
N TYR A 146 4.40 -7.21 2.89
CA TYR A 146 5.26 -6.56 3.87
C TYR A 146 4.80 -5.16 4.30
N LEU A 147 3.96 -4.48 3.50
CA LEU A 147 3.54 -3.12 3.78
C LEU A 147 2.26 -3.12 4.63
N SER A 148 2.42 -3.11 5.94
CA SER A 148 1.30 -3.13 6.90
C SER A 148 0.62 -1.78 7.06
N GLU A 149 1.39 -0.69 6.98
CA GLU A 149 0.92 0.68 7.19
C GLU A 149 0.94 1.50 5.90
N PHE A 150 -0.02 2.40 5.76
CA PHE A 150 -0.18 3.23 4.58
C PHE A 150 0.10 4.69 4.91
N ALA A 151 1.19 5.21 4.35
CA ALA A 151 1.45 6.64 4.36
C ALA A 151 0.78 7.31 3.14
N PRO A 152 0.43 8.60 3.24
CA PRO A 152 -0.11 9.36 2.12
C PRO A 152 0.83 9.33 0.91
N VAL A 153 0.28 9.09 -0.27
CA VAL A 153 1.01 9.07 -1.55
C VAL A 153 0.55 10.26 -2.39
N SER A 154 1.49 10.94 -3.03
CA SER A 154 1.20 12.08 -3.89
C SER A 154 1.67 11.84 -5.33
N ILE A 155 1.02 12.51 -6.29
CA ILE A 155 1.42 12.47 -7.71
C ILE A 155 2.82 13.05 -7.91
N LYS A 156 3.27 13.95 -7.02
CA LYS A 156 4.63 14.48 -7.04
C LYS A 156 5.68 13.37 -6.95
N MET A 157 5.44 12.35 -6.12
CA MET A 157 6.33 11.19 -5.99
C MET A 157 6.45 10.43 -7.33
N ALA A 158 5.35 10.27 -8.06
CA ALA A 158 5.38 9.63 -9.38
C ALA A 158 6.22 10.43 -10.39
N LYS A 159 6.14 11.77 -10.35
CA LYS A 159 6.99 12.65 -11.20
C LYS A 159 8.48 12.53 -10.84
N GLU A 160 8.81 12.55 -9.54
CA GLU A 160 10.19 12.43 -9.06
C GLU A 160 10.80 11.06 -9.38
N GLN A 161 9.95 10.04 -9.55
CA GLN A 161 10.34 8.69 -9.97
C GLN A 161 10.29 8.49 -11.49
N ASN A 162 10.09 9.58 -12.26
CA ASN A 162 10.00 9.57 -13.74
C ASN A 162 8.92 8.62 -14.30
N LEU A 163 7.83 8.42 -13.57
CA LEU A 163 6.71 7.64 -14.04
C LEU A 163 5.76 8.48 -14.90
N SER A 164 5.23 7.86 -15.93
CA SER A 164 4.16 8.46 -16.72
C SER A 164 2.94 8.73 -15.84
N LEU A 165 2.37 9.93 -15.91
CA LEU A 165 1.19 10.33 -15.13
C LEU A 165 -0.12 9.70 -15.60
N ASN A 166 -0.05 8.69 -16.46
CA ASN A 166 -1.23 7.95 -16.87
C ASN A 166 -1.82 7.20 -15.65
N PRO A 167 -3.10 7.44 -15.29
CA PRO A 167 -3.77 6.79 -14.16
C PRO A 167 -3.60 5.26 -14.15
N THR A 168 -3.66 4.62 -15.30
CA THR A 168 -3.49 3.16 -15.42
C THR A 168 -2.10 2.67 -15.03
N LYS A 169 -1.07 3.53 -15.08
CA LYS A 169 0.32 3.18 -14.75
C LYS A 169 0.72 3.55 -13.34
N ILE A 170 0.04 4.54 -12.73
CA ILE A 170 0.36 5.01 -11.37
C ILE A 170 -0.64 4.51 -10.32
N SER A 171 -1.77 3.91 -10.74
CA SER A 171 -2.74 3.31 -9.83
C SER A 171 -2.44 1.83 -9.57
N GLY A 172 -2.64 1.41 -8.35
CA GLY A 172 -2.58 0.01 -7.97
C GLY A 172 -3.86 -0.75 -8.33
N VAL A 173 -3.88 -2.04 -8.09
CA VAL A 173 -5.05 -2.92 -8.30
C VAL A 173 -6.28 -2.43 -7.51
N CYS A 174 -6.06 -1.76 -6.38
CA CYS A 174 -7.12 -1.14 -5.57
C CYS A 174 -7.71 0.17 -6.16
N GLY A 175 -7.27 0.62 -7.35
CA GLY A 175 -7.70 1.87 -7.97
C GLY A 175 -7.10 3.15 -7.37
N ARG A 176 -6.37 3.08 -6.26
CA ARG A 176 -5.68 4.21 -5.64
C ARG A 176 -4.21 4.25 -6.06
N LEU A 177 -3.54 5.40 -5.83
CA LEU A 177 -2.10 5.52 -6.12
C LEU A 177 -1.29 4.39 -5.48
N MET A 178 -0.30 3.88 -6.21
CA MET A 178 0.54 2.76 -5.78
C MET A 178 1.30 3.10 -4.49
N CYS A 179 1.17 2.25 -3.48
CA CYS A 179 1.84 2.41 -2.20
C CYS A 179 3.37 2.27 -2.28
N CYS A 180 3.89 1.53 -3.27
CA CYS A 180 5.33 1.41 -3.51
C CYS A 180 5.98 2.76 -3.86
N LEU A 181 5.26 3.72 -4.44
CA LEU A 181 5.78 5.08 -4.68
C LEU A 181 6.32 5.72 -3.41
N LYS A 182 5.60 5.62 -2.30
CA LYS A 182 6.06 6.15 -1.03
C LYS A 182 7.19 5.32 -0.43
N ASN A 183 7.12 4.01 -0.57
CA ASN A 183 8.14 3.10 -0.04
C ASN A 183 9.51 3.30 -0.71
N GLU A 184 9.51 3.65 -2.00
CA GLU A 184 10.73 3.87 -2.77
C GLU A 184 11.20 5.33 -2.80
N GLN A 185 10.38 6.26 -2.29
CA GLN A 185 10.62 7.70 -2.39
C GLN A 185 11.98 8.16 -1.86
N GLU A 186 12.38 7.66 -0.69
CA GLU A 186 13.63 8.05 -0.06
C GLU A 186 14.84 7.66 -0.92
N THR A 187 14.79 6.49 -1.55
CA THR A 187 15.84 6.02 -2.46
C THR A 187 15.94 6.92 -3.69
N TYR A 188 14.79 7.26 -4.30
CA TYR A 188 14.77 8.16 -5.44
C TYR A 188 15.23 9.58 -5.09
N GLU A 189 14.84 10.12 -3.94
CA GLU A 189 15.32 11.42 -3.46
C GLU A 189 16.82 11.44 -3.24
N TYR A 190 17.39 10.37 -2.70
CA TYR A 190 18.85 10.25 -2.51
C TYR A 190 19.57 10.20 -3.86
N LEU A 191 19.10 9.38 -4.79
CA LEU A 191 19.71 9.23 -6.11
C LEU A 191 19.55 10.48 -6.98
N ASN A 192 18.40 11.14 -6.94
CA ASN A 192 18.14 12.38 -7.69
C ASN A 192 19.05 13.54 -7.26
N LYS A 193 19.52 13.58 -6.00
CA LYS A 193 20.47 14.60 -5.55
C LYS A 193 21.83 14.52 -6.26
N GLN A 194 22.15 13.36 -6.80
CA GLN A 194 23.41 13.10 -7.49
C GLN A 194 23.32 13.34 -9.00
N LEU A 195 22.14 13.66 -9.52
CA LEU A 195 21.84 13.78 -10.92
C LEU A 195 21.60 15.23 -11.35
N PRO A 196 21.96 15.61 -12.59
CA PRO A 196 21.53 16.89 -13.18
C PRO A 196 20.03 16.86 -13.48
N ASN A 197 19.39 18.02 -13.51
CA ASN A 197 18.00 18.13 -13.93
C ASN A 197 17.87 18.10 -15.45
N ILE A 198 16.68 17.76 -15.93
CA ILE A 198 16.34 17.89 -17.36
C ILE A 198 16.44 19.37 -17.76
N GLY A 199 17.15 19.65 -18.85
CA GLY A 199 17.42 21.02 -19.34
C GLY A 199 18.69 21.64 -18.76
N ASP A 200 19.39 20.99 -17.81
CA ASP A 200 20.68 21.52 -17.31
C ASP A 200 21.78 21.34 -18.36
N GLN A 201 22.70 22.32 -18.42
CA GLN A 201 23.89 22.25 -19.25
C GLN A 201 24.96 21.41 -18.56
N VAL A 202 25.47 20.41 -19.25
CA VAL A 202 26.52 19.50 -18.78
C VAL A 202 27.69 19.50 -19.75
N MET A 203 28.86 19.19 -19.23
CA MET A 203 30.06 19.00 -20.05
C MET A 203 30.40 17.52 -20.13
N THR A 204 30.50 17.00 -21.34
CA THR A 204 30.85 15.59 -21.58
C THR A 204 32.35 15.36 -21.37
N PRO A 205 32.80 14.10 -21.24
CA PRO A 205 34.23 13.75 -21.15
C PRO A 205 35.04 14.27 -22.35
N GLU A 206 34.41 14.39 -23.48
CA GLU A 206 34.99 14.92 -24.74
C GLU A 206 35.14 16.45 -24.76
N GLY A 207 34.68 17.14 -23.71
CA GLY A 207 34.74 18.59 -23.58
C GLY A 207 33.64 19.34 -24.34
N ILE A 208 32.65 18.65 -24.89
CA ILE A 208 31.52 19.22 -25.60
C ILE A 208 30.41 19.59 -24.61
N LYS A 209 29.82 20.75 -24.77
CA LYS A 209 28.65 21.15 -23.97
C LYS A 209 27.38 20.51 -24.55
N GLY A 210 26.55 19.96 -23.69
CA GLY A 210 25.26 19.40 -24.08
C GLY A 210 24.18 19.72 -23.07
N GLU A 211 22.95 19.56 -23.49
CA GLU A 211 21.74 19.72 -22.66
C GLU A 211 21.17 18.37 -22.27
N VAL A 212 20.80 18.26 -21.02
CA VAL A 212 20.19 17.02 -20.49
C VAL A 212 18.76 16.85 -21.02
N GLN A 213 18.53 15.82 -21.81
CA GLN A 213 17.22 15.48 -22.36
C GLN A 213 16.40 14.62 -21.39
N SER A 214 17.00 13.58 -20.85
CA SER A 214 16.34 12.64 -19.92
C SER A 214 17.35 12.02 -18.98
N VAL A 215 16.84 11.55 -17.83
CA VAL A 215 17.66 10.98 -16.76
C VAL A 215 17.06 9.66 -16.32
N ASN A 216 17.87 8.62 -16.23
CA ASN A 216 17.50 7.34 -15.63
C ASN A 216 18.07 7.28 -14.21
N VAL A 217 17.21 7.51 -13.23
CA VAL A 217 17.60 7.65 -11.83
C VAL A 217 18.26 6.38 -11.28
N LEU A 218 17.66 5.21 -11.55
CA LEU A 218 18.14 3.94 -10.98
C LEU A 218 19.47 3.47 -11.61
N ARG A 219 19.64 3.68 -12.91
CA ARG A 219 20.86 3.30 -13.63
C ARG A 219 21.95 4.36 -13.57
N GLN A 220 21.63 5.56 -13.05
CA GLN A 220 22.53 6.71 -13.03
C GLN A 220 23.06 7.07 -14.43
N LEU A 221 22.14 7.00 -15.42
CA LEU A 221 22.45 7.31 -16.82
C LEU A 221 21.72 8.58 -17.24
N VAL A 222 22.41 9.43 -18.01
CA VAL A 222 21.91 10.71 -18.50
C VAL A 222 22.00 10.73 -20.01
N LYS A 223 20.88 11.04 -20.70
CA LYS A 223 20.88 11.31 -22.13
C LYS A 223 21.10 12.79 -22.36
N VAL A 224 22.14 13.09 -23.13
CA VAL A 224 22.58 14.45 -23.42
C VAL A 224 22.43 14.71 -24.91
N ILE A 225 21.81 15.83 -25.26
CA ILE A 225 21.78 16.34 -26.62
C ILE A 225 23.02 17.23 -26.79
N MET A 226 23.81 16.95 -27.79
CA MET A 226 25.00 17.70 -28.14
C MET A 226 24.92 18.18 -29.60
N ASP A 227 25.43 19.35 -29.87
CA ASP A 227 25.61 19.85 -31.22
C ASP A 227 27.03 19.48 -31.67
N VAL A 228 27.13 18.52 -32.58
CA VAL A 228 28.39 18.06 -33.14
C VAL A 228 28.34 18.31 -34.68
N ASN A 229 29.19 19.15 -35.21
CA ASN A 229 29.24 19.45 -36.64
C ASN A 229 27.92 19.93 -37.26
N ASP A 230 27.17 20.78 -36.55
CA ASP A 230 25.83 21.27 -36.92
C ASP A 230 24.72 20.21 -36.94
N GLU A 231 25.00 18.99 -36.45
CA GLU A 231 24.00 17.94 -36.24
C GLU A 231 23.75 17.72 -34.75
N LYS A 232 22.48 17.49 -34.39
CA LYS A 232 22.12 17.18 -33.01
C LYS A 232 22.24 15.69 -32.77
N GLU A 233 23.20 15.29 -31.96
CA GLU A 233 23.37 13.92 -31.52
C GLU A 233 22.89 13.73 -30.11
N ILE A 234 22.24 12.58 -29.83
CA ILE A 234 21.85 12.15 -28.49
C ILE A 234 22.75 10.99 -28.07
N ARG A 235 23.52 11.21 -27.02
CA ARG A 235 24.37 10.16 -26.44
C ARG A 235 24.02 9.93 -24.97
N GLU A 236 24.26 8.73 -24.50
CA GLU A 236 24.02 8.29 -23.13
C GLU A 236 25.35 8.19 -22.38
N TYR A 237 25.42 8.88 -21.22
CA TYR A 237 26.61 8.92 -20.37
C TYR A 237 26.27 8.52 -18.95
N LYS A 238 27.24 7.98 -18.21
CA LYS A 238 27.14 7.81 -16.77
C LYS A 238 27.31 9.16 -16.07
N VAL A 239 26.61 9.35 -14.96
CA VAL A 239 26.69 10.59 -14.17
C VAL A 239 28.12 10.93 -13.75
N GLU A 240 28.90 9.90 -13.41
CA GLU A 240 30.30 10.03 -12.97
C GLU A 240 31.21 10.62 -14.06
N GLU A 241 30.86 10.48 -15.34
CA GLU A 241 31.62 10.95 -16.49
C GLU A 241 31.29 12.40 -16.85
N LEU A 242 30.17 12.93 -16.36
CA LEU A 242 29.67 14.26 -16.68
C LEU A 242 30.13 15.31 -15.65
N LYS A 243 30.57 16.46 -16.13
CA LYS A 243 30.85 17.62 -15.26
C LYS A 243 29.68 18.58 -15.31
N PHE A 244 28.99 18.75 -14.19
CA PHE A 244 27.87 19.69 -14.04
C PHE A 244 27.95 20.38 -12.67
N ARG A 245 27.35 21.56 -12.54
CA ARG A 245 27.23 22.25 -11.27
C ARG A 245 26.10 21.60 -10.49
N SER A 246 26.45 20.82 -9.47
CA SER A 246 25.49 20.39 -8.47
C SER A 246 24.93 21.65 -7.79
N ARG A 247 23.66 21.95 -8.01
CA ARG A 247 22.98 23.02 -7.27
C ARG A 247 22.78 22.52 -5.85
N GLY A 248 23.64 22.97 -4.94
CA GLY A 248 23.40 22.86 -3.52
C GLY A 248 21.98 23.32 -3.21
N CYS A 249 21.30 22.59 -2.40
CA CYS A 249 19.96 22.67 -1.85
C CYS A 249 19.42 24.13 -1.69
N CYS A 250 18.93 24.76 -2.79
CA CYS A 250 18.19 26.01 -2.69
C CYS A 250 17.44 26.29 -4.01
N ARG A 251 16.28 25.64 -4.19
CA ARG A 251 15.06 26.23 -4.72
C ARG A 251 13.96 25.19 -4.69
N LYS A 252 13.05 25.34 -3.75
CA LYS A 252 11.70 24.80 -3.88
C LYS A 252 11.03 25.52 -5.06
N GLU A 253 11.30 25.11 -6.28
CA GLU A 253 10.46 25.47 -7.40
C GLU A 253 9.10 24.78 -7.13
N LYS A 254 8.10 25.63 -6.82
CA LYS A 254 6.70 25.23 -6.85
C LYS A 254 6.40 24.80 -8.28
N MET A 255 6.52 23.50 -8.57
CA MET A 255 6.00 22.94 -9.81
C MET A 255 4.51 23.23 -9.83
N LYS A 256 4.09 24.19 -10.67
CA LYS A 256 2.68 24.47 -10.91
C LYS A 256 2.11 23.28 -11.67
N LEU A 257 1.25 22.53 -10.99
CA LEU A 257 0.44 21.49 -11.62
C LEU A 257 -0.46 22.12 -12.69
N SER A 258 -0.56 21.49 -13.85
CA SER A 258 -1.52 21.90 -14.88
C SER A 258 -2.96 21.71 -14.35
N LYS A 259 -3.93 22.41 -14.95
CA LYS A 259 -5.34 22.29 -14.55
C LYS A 259 -5.87 20.87 -14.72
N GLU A 260 -5.36 20.13 -15.70
CA GLU A 260 -5.71 18.73 -15.96
C GLU A 260 -5.16 17.79 -14.87
N GLU A 261 -3.93 18.02 -14.43
CA GLU A 261 -3.31 17.28 -13.33
C GLU A 261 -4.01 17.53 -11.98
N GLN A 262 -4.51 18.75 -11.74
CA GLN A 262 -5.30 19.09 -10.55
C GLN A 262 -6.68 18.42 -10.55
N LYS A 263 -7.29 18.26 -11.74
CA LYS A 263 -8.57 17.57 -11.89
C LYS A 263 -8.40 16.06 -11.63
N MET A 264 -7.35 15.48 -12.18
CA MET A 264 -6.99 14.07 -11.98
C MET A 264 -6.66 13.75 -10.51
N MET A 265 -6.08 14.71 -9.77
CA MET A 265 -5.86 14.57 -8.33
C MET A 265 -7.17 14.39 -7.55
N LYS A 266 -8.21 15.15 -7.89
CA LYS A 266 -9.50 15.09 -7.20
C LYS A 266 -10.28 13.81 -7.49
N GLU A 267 -10.00 13.15 -8.61
CA GLU A 267 -10.64 11.88 -8.97
C GLU A 267 -9.96 10.66 -8.33
N LEU A 268 -8.72 10.81 -7.82
CA LEU A 268 -7.91 9.75 -7.23
C LEU A 268 -7.82 9.80 -5.69
N GLU A 269 -8.32 10.89 -5.07
CA GLU A 269 -8.49 11.02 -3.61
C GLU A 269 -9.83 10.42 -3.15
#